data_6dbf837841843290e9a60c4137b462d3
#
_entry.id   6dbf837841843290e9a60c4137b462d3
#
_cell.length_a   1.000
_cell.length_b   1.000
_cell.length_c   1.000
_cell.angle_alpha   90.00
_cell.angle_beta   90.00
_cell.angle_gamma   90.00
#
_symmetry.space_group_name_H-M   'P 1'
#
loop_
_entity.id
_entity.type
_entity.pdbx_description
1 polymer ?
#
loop_
_entity_poly.entity_id
_entity_poly.type
_entity_poly.pdbx_seq_one_letter_code
_entity_poly.pdbx_strand_id
1 'polypeptide(L)'
;TDTVSISFAPNNDIAWNNNHGETIDPAIAAALVAGFHTGVIDADAPDTTPWNYSVADADLDFLANGESITFSYTITATDSEGATDTHTLNFTIDGTNDAPTVSATAATGFTEDIDASLQQLTDNGTVSFDDIDTTDTVSISFAPNNDIAWNNNHGETIDPAIAAALVAGFHTG
;
A
#
# COMPACT_ATOMS: atom_id res chain seq x y z
N THR A 1 -28.15 -43.15 12.06
CA THR A 1 -27.31 -41.92 12.12
C THR A 1 -28.05 -40.82 11.46
N ASP A 2 -28.20 -39.68 12.15
CA ASP A 2 -28.78 -38.46 11.59
C ASP A 2 -27.78 -37.81 10.64
N THR A 3 -28.24 -37.46 9.44
CA THR A 3 -27.46 -36.67 8.49
C THR A 3 -27.61 -35.20 8.81
N VAL A 4 -26.50 -34.50 8.97
CA VAL A 4 -26.46 -33.05 9.19
C VAL A 4 -25.88 -32.37 7.97
N SER A 5 -26.60 -31.38 7.44
CA SER A 5 -26.08 -30.51 6.39
C SER A 5 -25.52 -29.20 6.97
N ILE A 6 -24.36 -28.76 6.45
CA ILE A 6 -23.69 -27.52 6.85
C ILE A 6 -23.76 -26.55 5.69
N SER A 7 -24.22 -25.33 5.95
CA SER A 7 -24.20 -24.23 4.99
C SER A 7 -23.45 -23.02 5.54
N PHE A 8 -22.90 -22.21 4.64
CA PHE A 8 -22.14 -21.01 4.94
C PHE A 8 -22.69 -19.86 4.12
N ALA A 9 -22.98 -18.74 4.76
CA ALA A 9 -23.48 -17.55 4.09
C ALA A 9 -22.74 -16.30 4.56
N PRO A 10 -22.26 -15.44 3.63
CA PRO A 10 -21.66 -14.17 4.01
C PRO A 10 -22.70 -13.25 4.64
N ASN A 11 -22.32 -12.54 5.69
CA ASN A 11 -23.22 -11.62 6.41
C ASN A 11 -23.33 -10.25 5.72
N ASN A 12 -22.53 -9.98 4.68
CA ASN A 12 -22.46 -8.71 3.99
C ASN A 12 -22.13 -7.53 4.93
N ASP A 13 -21.29 -7.77 5.91
CA ASP A 13 -20.88 -6.87 6.98
C ASP A 13 -19.43 -6.40 6.83
N ILE A 14 -18.87 -6.47 5.61
CA ILE A 14 -17.51 -5.98 5.32
C ILE A 14 -17.39 -4.52 5.75
N ALA A 15 -16.39 -4.26 6.58
CA ALA A 15 -16.04 -2.94 7.04
C ALA A 15 -14.53 -2.73 6.96
N TRP A 16 -14.12 -1.61 6.39
CA TRP A 16 -12.76 -1.11 6.46
C TRP A 16 -12.64 -0.12 7.60
N ASN A 17 -11.92 -0.52 8.62
CA ASN A 17 -11.64 0.30 9.78
C ASN A 17 -10.41 1.18 9.50
N ASN A 18 -10.65 2.36 8.97
CA ASN A 18 -9.68 3.40 8.72
C ASN A 18 -10.11 4.70 9.43
N ASN A 19 -9.17 5.59 9.73
CA ASN A 19 -9.46 6.84 10.43
C ASN A 19 -9.89 7.99 9.48
N HIS A 20 -10.00 7.73 8.18
CA HIS A 20 -10.21 8.73 7.14
C HIS A 20 -11.63 8.71 6.55
N GLY A 21 -12.44 7.68 6.88
CA GLY A 21 -13.80 7.52 6.36
C GLY A 21 -13.86 7.01 4.92
N GLU A 22 -12.78 6.43 4.43
CA GLU A 22 -12.71 5.76 3.14
C GLU A 22 -13.61 4.52 3.11
N THR A 23 -14.07 4.15 1.94
CA THR A 23 -14.90 2.97 1.70
C THR A 23 -14.16 1.96 0.84
N ILE A 24 -14.32 0.67 1.17
CA ILE A 24 -13.68 -0.40 0.38
C ILE A 24 -14.25 -0.44 -1.04
N ASP A 25 -13.38 -0.67 -2.02
CA ASP A 25 -13.78 -0.89 -3.41
C ASP A 25 -14.70 -2.13 -3.50
N PRO A 26 -15.86 -2.04 -4.19
CA PRO A 26 -16.79 -3.15 -4.30
C PRO A 26 -16.19 -4.42 -4.95
N ALA A 27 -15.20 -4.30 -5.84
CA ALA A 27 -14.53 -5.45 -6.44
C ALA A 27 -13.63 -6.15 -5.43
N ILE A 28 -12.92 -5.40 -4.59
CA ILE A 28 -12.11 -5.94 -3.48
C ILE A 28 -13.04 -6.61 -2.46
N ALA A 29 -14.14 -5.97 -2.06
CA ALA A 29 -15.12 -6.55 -1.16
C ALA A 29 -15.66 -7.90 -1.69
N ALA A 30 -15.97 -7.97 -2.99
CA ALA A 30 -16.42 -9.20 -3.63
C ALA A 30 -15.33 -10.29 -3.64
N ALA A 31 -14.06 -9.93 -3.89
CA ALA A 31 -12.93 -10.86 -3.85
C ALA A 31 -12.71 -11.43 -2.44
N LEU A 32 -12.82 -10.59 -1.40
CA LEU A 32 -12.73 -11.00 -0.01
C LEU A 32 -13.83 -12.02 0.36
N VAL A 33 -15.07 -11.78 -0.06
CA VAL A 33 -16.16 -12.75 0.14
C VAL A 33 -15.91 -14.03 -0.66
N ALA A 34 -15.42 -13.94 -1.89
CA ALA A 34 -15.15 -15.12 -2.73
C ALA A 34 -13.97 -15.98 -2.25
N GLY A 35 -13.11 -15.44 -1.39
CA GLY A 35 -11.94 -16.15 -0.85
C GLY A 35 -12.27 -17.32 0.10
N PHE A 36 -13.51 -17.43 0.56
CA PHE A 36 -13.94 -18.49 1.45
C PHE A 36 -14.34 -19.76 0.69
N HIS A 37 -13.79 -20.89 1.07
CA HIS A 37 -14.06 -22.20 0.48
C HIS A 37 -14.36 -23.24 1.56
N THR A 38 -15.29 -24.14 1.25
CA THR A 38 -15.71 -25.23 2.15
C THR A 38 -15.44 -26.60 1.51
N GLY A 39 -15.30 -27.61 2.37
CA GLY A 39 -15.26 -29.01 1.97
C GLY A 39 -16.65 -29.62 1.80
N VAL A 40 -16.78 -30.90 2.14
CA VAL A 40 -18.07 -31.62 2.12
C VAL A 40 -18.99 -31.03 3.18
N ILE A 41 -20.25 -30.76 2.80
CA ILE A 41 -21.24 -30.05 3.61
C ILE A 41 -22.34 -30.96 4.19
N ASP A 42 -22.36 -32.24 3.81
CA ASP A 42 -23.31 -33.23 4.34
C ASP A 42 -22.55 -34.39 4.97
N ALA A 43 -22.79 -34.71 6.21
CA ALA A 43 -22.13 -35.77 6.96
C ALA A 43 -23.04 -36.44 7.99
N ASP A 44 -22.75 -37.69 8.32
CA ASP A 44 -23.34 -38.34 9.47
C ASP A 44 -22.74 -37.77 10.77
N ALA A 45 -23.57 -37.30 11.66
CA ALA A 45 -23.12 -36.73 12.94
C ALA A 45 -22.67 -37.84 13.92
N PRO A 46 -21.61 -37.62 14.72
CA PRO A 46 -20.73 -36.44 14.76
C PRO A 46 -19.62 -36.49 13.71
N ASP A 47 -19.40 -35.39 13.00
CA ASP A 47 -18.34 -35.26 12.00
C ASP A 47 -17.78 -33.82 11.94
N THR A 48 -16.81 -33.59 11.07
CA THR A 48 -16.19 -32.28 10.82
C THR A 48 -16.13 -31.98 9.34
N THR A 49 -16.40 -30.72 8.96
CA THR A 49 -16.17 -30.24 7.59
C THR A 49 -15.05 -29.19 7.58
N PRO A 50 -14.05 -29.32 6.71
CA PRO A 50 -12.98 -28.33 6.61
C PRO A 50 -13.48 -27.08 5.86
N TRP A 51 -12.90 -25.95 6.21
CA TRP A 51 -12.96 -24.74 5.42
C TRP A 51 -11.55 -24.18 5.22
N ASN A 52 -11.38 -23.35 4.20
CA ASN A 52 -10.17 -22.58 3.99
C ASN A 52 -10.53 -21.19 3.46
N TYR A 53 -9.60 -20.25 3.66
CA TYR A 53 -9.73 -18.88 3.17
C TYR A 53 -8.44 -18.49 2.45
N SER A 54 -8.58 -17.85 1.28
CA SER A 54 -7.45 -17.29 0.55
C SER A 54 -7.88 -16.06 -0.26
N VAL A 55 -7.05 -15.03 -0.24
CA VAL A 55 -7.17 -13.81 -1.04
C VAL A 55 -5.76 -13.44 -1.51
N ALA A 56 -5.64 -12.72 -2.63
CA ALA A 56 -4.35 -12.22 -3.09
C ALA A 56 -3.90 -11.06 -2.21
N ASP A 57 -2.65 -11.10 -1.73
CA ASP A 57 -2.05 -10.06 -0.90
C ASP A 57 -2.02 -8.71 -1.61
N ALA A 58 -1.63 -8.70 -2.89
CA ALA A 58 -1.59 -7.51 -3.73
C ALA A 58 -2.92 -6.75 -3.88
N ASP A 59 -4.06 -7.38 -3.56
CA ASP A 59 -5.36 -6.72 -3.51
C ASP A 59 -5.58 -5.94 -2.21
N LEU A 60 -4.67 -6.07 -1.24
CA LEU A 60 -4.75 -5.53 0.12
C LEU A 60 -3.61 -4.58 0.48
N ASP A 61 -2.65 -4.38 -0.40
CA ASP A 61 -1.48 -3.49 -0.21
C ASP A 61 -1.87 -2.02 0.07
N PHE A 62 -3.14 -1.65 -0.13
CA PHE A 62 -3.65 -0.31 0.19
C PHE A 62 -3.93 -0.10 1.69
N LEU A 63 -3.86 -1.14 2.51
CA LEU A 63 -4.15 -1.10 3.94
C LEU A 63 -2.93 -0.63 4.74
N ALA A 64 -2.94 0.60 5.19
CA ALA A 64 -1.90 1.18 6.02
C ALA A 64 -1.78 0.50 7.40
N ASN A 65 -0.65 0.71 8.06
CA ASN A 65 -0.42 0.21 9.40
C ASN A 65 -1.46 0.74 10.40
N GLY A 66 -2.12 -0.17 11.10
CA GLY A 66 -3.16 0.13 12.09
C GLY A 66 -4.57 0.18 11.51
N GLU A 67 -4.72 -0.05 10.22
CA GLU A 67 -6.00 -0.27 9.58
C GLU A 67 -6.35 -1.76 9.55
N SER A 68 -7.63 -2.07 9.37
CA SER A 68 -8.08 -3.44 9.24
C SER A 68 -9.38 -3.57 8.44
N ILE A 69 -9.54 -4.70 7.77
CA ILE A 69 -10.82 -5.11 7.19
C ILE A 69 -11.39 -6.24 8.03
N THR A 70 -12.67 -6.12 8.37
CA THR A 70 -13.42 -7.15 9.08
C THR A 70 -14.64 -7.59 8.28
N PHE A 71 -14.97 -8.87 8.32
CA PHE A 71 -16.18 -9.44 7.73
C PHE A 71 -16.50 -10.79 8.39
N SER A 72 -17.69 -11.30 8.15
CA SER A 72 -18.09 -12.55 8.75
C SER A 72 -19.01 -13.42 7.89
N TYR A 73 -19.07 -14.70 8.28
CA TYR A 73 -20.01 -15.69 7.74
C TYR A 73 -20.86 -16.28 8.85
N THR A 74 -22.12 -16.58 8.52
CA THR A 74 -22.97 -17.43 9.34
C THR A 74 -22.84 -18.87 8.87
N ILE A 75 -22.46 -19.76 9.79
CA ILE A 75 -22.48 -21.19 9.60
C ILE A 75 -23.82 -21.70 10.15
N THR A 76 -24.54 -22.50 9.38
CA THR A 76 -25.80 -23.12 9.81
C THR A 76 -25.69 -24.63 9.66
N ALA A 77 -25.89 -25.35 10.76
CA ALA A 77 -26.10 -26.79 10.77
C ALA A 77 -27.62 -27.08 10.75
N THR A 78 -28.03 -28.00 9.88
CA THR A 78 -29.45 -28.40 9.77
C THR A 78 -29.52 -29.94 9.82
N ASP A 79 -30.30 -30.49 10.73
CA ASP A 79 -30.53 -31.93 10.82
C ASP A 79 -31.58 -32.42 9.78
N SER A 80 -31.76 -33.74 9.70
CA SER A 80 -32.69 -34.40 8.78
C SER A 80 -34.17 -34.06 9.06
N GLU A 81 -34.50 -33.52 10.23
CA GLU A 81 -35.85 -33.11 10.66
C GLU A 81 -36.08 -31.60 10.51
N GLY A 82 -35.05 -30.84 10.10
CA GLY A 82 -35.11 -29.41 9.83
C GLY A 82 -34.82 -28.52 11.03
N ALA A 83 -34.35 -29.06 12.16
CA ALA A 83 -33.86 -28.24 13.26
C ALA A 83 -32.48 -27.65 12.92
N THR A 84 -32.22 -26.41 13.33
CA THR A 84 -31.03 -25.68 12.98
C THR A 84 -30.30 -25.10 14.19
N ASP A 85 -28.97 -25.05 14.09
CA ASP A 85 -28.11 -24.26 14.98
C ASP A 85 -27.15 -23.40 14.14
N THR A 86 -26.74 -22.25 14.66
CA THR A 86 -25.91 -21.28 13.91
C THR A 86 -24.71 -20.82 14.69
N HIS A 87 -23.62 -20.57 13.98
CA HIS A 87 -22.40 -19.96 14.53
C HIS A 87 -21.84 -18.91 13.59
N THR A 88 -21.27 -17.82 14.12
CA THR A 88 -20.61 -16.78 13.31
C THR A 88 -19.12 -17.02 13.26
N LEU A 89 -18.56 -17.05 12.06
CA LEU A 89 -17.13 -17.11 11.78
C LEU A 89 -16.65 -15.71 11.36
N ASN A 90 -15.80 -15.09 12.17
CA ASN A 90 -15.28 -13.75 11.93
C ASN A 90 -13.88 -13.79 11.32
N PHE A 91 -13.63 -12.88 10.40
CA PHE A 91 -12.32 -12.63 9.78
C PHE A 91 -11.87 -11.20 10.05
N THR A 92 -10.58 -11.07 10.29
CA THR A 92 -9.89 -9.77 10.37
C THR A 92 -8.62 -9.85 9.55
N ILE A 93 -8.38 -8.85 8.72
CA ILE A 93 -7.16 -8.65 7.95
C ILE A 93 -6.58 -7.32 8.42
N ASP A 94 -5.39 -7.36 8.98
CA ASP A 94 -4.69 -6.17 9.46
C ASP A 94 -3.70 -5.68 8.41
N GLY A 95 -3.65 -4.35 8.19
CA GLY A 95 -2.73 -3.69 7.29
C GLY A 95 -1.33 -3.55 7.86
N THR A 96 -0.36 -3.41 6.99
CA THR A 96 1.04 -3.11 7.30
C THR A 96 1.49 -1.92 6.48
N ASN A 97 2.44 -1.13 6.97
CA ASN A 97 2.98 0.01 6.24
C ASN A 97 3.85 -0.43 5.07
N ASP A 98 3.55 0.07 3.90
CA ASP A 98 4.43 0.04 2.74
C ASP A 98 5.31 1.30 2.68
N ALA A 99 6.38 1.27 1.93
CA ALA A 99 7.28 2.40 1.82
C ALA A 99 6.93 3.25 0.58
N PRO A 100 6.90 4.59 0.70
CA PRO A 100 6.67 5.45 -0.45
C PRO A 100 7.76 5.29 -1.52
N THR A 101 7.40 5.56 -2.74
CA THR A 101 8.32 5.62 -3.88
C THR A 101 8.58 7.07 -4.28
N VAL A 102 9.80 7.34 -4.75
CA VAL A 102 10.18 8.69 -5.23
C VAL A 102 11.01 8.59 -6.51
N SER A 103 10.76 9.50 -7.43
CA SER A 103 11.54 9.69 -8.65
C SER A 103 11.65 11.16 -9.00
N ALA A 104 12.67 11.52 -9.80
CA ALA A 104 12.85 12.89 -10.25
C ALA A 104 13.28 12.92 -11.71
N THR A 105 12.92 14.00 -12.41
CA THR A 105 13.51 14.27 -13.72
C THR A 105 15.00 14.60 -13.55
N ALA A 106 15.85 14.04 -14.42
CA ALA A 106 17.27 14.33 -14.40
C ALA A 106 17.54 15.77 -14.83
N ALA A 107 18.48 16.45 -14.15
CA ALA A 107 18.99 17.73 -14.57
C ALA A 107 19.72 17.60 -15.93
N THR A 108 19.56 18.57 -16.81
CA THR A 108 20.15 18.55 -18.16
C THR A 108 21.60 19.02 -18.17
N GLY A 109 22.06 19.62 -17.08
CA GLY A 109 23.37 20.23 -16.95
C GLY A 109 23.41 21.67 -17.51
N PHE A 110 24.52 22.34 -17.23
CA PHE A 110 24.72 23.73 -17.61
C PHE A 110 26.02 23.88 -18.36
N THR A 111 26.05 24.86 -19.27
CA THR A 111 27.29 25.31 -19.91
C THR A 111 27.46 26.80 -19.60
N GLU A 112 28.56 27.16 -18.97
CA GLU A 112 28.88 28.57 -18.73
C GLU A 112 29.22 29.29 -20.06
N ASP A 113 29.05 30.60 -20.10
CA ASP A 113 29.27 31.44 -21.26
C ASP A 113 30.77 31.61 -21.57
N ILE A 114 31.11 31.84 -22.84
CA ILE A 114 32.49 32.07 -23.29
C ILE A 114 33.07 33.40 -22.74
N ASP A 115 32.22 34.34 -22.39
CA ASP A 115 32.57 35.66 -21.87
C ASP A 115 32.22 35.79 -20.39
N ALA A 116 32.91 36.68 -19.67
CA ALA A 116 32.57 37.05 -18.28
C ALA A 116 31.23 37.82 -18.25
N SER A 117 30.15 37.12 -18.49
CA SER A 117 28.80 37.70 -18.58
C SER A 117 28.05 37.57 -17.25
N LEU A 118 26.88 38.21 -17.17
CA LEU A 118 25.91 38.02 -16.08
C LEU A 118 24.92 36.91 -16.34
N GLN A 119 25.33 35.89 -17.08
CA GLN A 119 24.50 34.72 -17.37
C GLN A 119 23.97 34.06 -16.10
N GLN A 120 22.70 33.74 -16.10
CA GLN A 120 22.08 32.89 -15.09
C GLN A 120 21.94 31.46 -15.63
N LEU A 121 22.58 30.51 -14.97
CA LEU A 121 22.42 29.09 -15.29
C LEU A 121 21.16 28.57 -14.60
N THR A 122 20.14 28.21 -15.37
CA THR A 122 18.83 27.77 -14.85
C THR A 122 18.42 26.44 -15.46
N ASP A 123 17.92 25.56 -14.62
CA ASP A 123 17.26 24.33 -15.01
C ASP A 123 16.06 24.11 -14.07
N ASN A 124 15.11 23.28 -14.48
CA ASN A 124 13.96 22.96 -13.68
C ASN A 124 13.53 21.52 -13.92
N GLY A 125 12.83 20.95 -12.96
CA GLY A 125 12.37 19.57 -13.04
C GLY A 125 11.22 19.33 -12.09
N THR A 126 10.77 18.09 -12.05
CA THR A 126 9.71 17.62 -11.16
C THR A 126 10.20 16.43 -10.36
N VAL A 127 9.72 16.33 -9.13
CA VAL A 127 9.80 15.14 -8.30
C VAL A 127 8.41 14.51 -8.27
N SER A 128 8.33 13.23 -8.60
CA SER A 128 7.13 12.41 -8.47
C SER A 128 7.29 11.47 -7.30
N PHE A 129 6.25 11.30 -6.54
CA PHE A 129 6.21 10.38 -5.41
C PHE A 129 4.84 9.71 -5.35
N ASP A 130 4.79 8.52 -4.78
CA ASP A 130 3.56 7.72 -4.64
C ASP A 130 3.68 6.85 -3.38
N ASP A 131 2.53 6.51 -2.81
CA ASP A 131 2.40 5.56 -1.70
C ASP A 131 1.22 4.64 -1.99
N ILE A 132 1.41 3.33 -1.82
CA ILE A 132 0.34 2.36 -2.03
C ILE A 132 -0.65 2.36 -0.87
N ASP A 133 -0.20 2.72 0.33
CA ASP A 133 -1.04 2.98 1.51
C ASP A 133 -1.89 4.22 1.27
N THR A 134 -3.10 4.04 0.77
CA THR A 134 -3.94 5.12 0.23
C THR A 134 -4.32 6.19 1.26
N THR A 135 -4.20 5.91 2.54
CA THR A 135 -4.50 6.81 3.64
C THR A 135 -3.28 7.52 4.22
N ASP A 136 -2.07 7.15 3.78
CA ASP A 136 -0.83 7.72 4.26
C ASP A 136 -0.50 9.09 3.62
N THR A 137 0.29 9.87 4.33
CA THR A 137 0.76 11.20 3.87
C THR A 137 2.26 11.16 3.62
N VAL A 138 2.66 11.44 2.39
CA VAL A 138 4.08 11.50 2.00
C VAL A 138 4.66 12.89 2.20
N SER A 139 5.83 12.99 2.85
CA SER A 139 6.61 14.21 2.98
C SER A 139 7.88 14.14 2.16
N ILE A 140 8.17 15.17 1.38
CA ILE A 140 9.38 15.29 0.57
C ILE A 140 10.37 16.26 1.23
N SER A 141 11.63 15.82 1.32
CA SER A 141 12.73 16.67 1.78
C SER A 141 13.90 16.63 0.79
N PHE A 142 14.70 17.69 0.79
CA PHE A 142 15.86 17.82 -0.07
C PHE A 142 17.10 18.13 0.78
N ALA A 143 18.18 17.43 0.50
CA ALA A 143 19.46 17.65 1.16
C ALA A 143 20.61 17.55 0.14
N PRO A 144 21.63 18.43 0.21
CA PRO A 144 22.80 18.33 -0.65
C PRO A 144 23.66 17.13 -0.24
N ASN A 145 24.21 16.43 -1.21
CA ASN A 145 25.12 15.30 -0.96
C ASN A 145 26.55 15.75 -0.57
N ASN A 146 26.86 17.05 -0.71
CA ASN A 146 28.19 17.61 -0.46
C ASN A 146 29.31 16.94 -1.27
N ASP A 147 29.01 16.53 -2.49
CA ASP A 147 29.87 15.80 -3.40
C ASP A 147 30.40 16.64 -4.56
N ILE A 148 30.43 18.00 -4.39
CA ILE A 148 30.89 18.93 -5.41
C ILE A 148 32.35 18.62 -5.72
N ALA A 149 32.61 18.33 -6.99
CA ALA A 149 33.95 18.06 -7.51
C ALA A 149 34.27 18.98 -8.71
N TRP A 150 35.43 19.54 -8.73
CA TRP A 150 35.95 20.27 -9.87
C TRP A 150 36.91 19.36 -10.67
N ASN A 151 36.43 18.93 -11.84
CA ASN A 151 37.28 18.12 -12.73
C ASN A 151 38.17 19.05 -13.56
N ASN A 152 39.36 19.32 -13.05
CA ASN A 152 40.40 20.09 -13.74
C ASN A 152 41.65 19.24 -13.92
N ASN A 153 42.50 19.58 -14.89
CA ASN A 153 43.75 18.85 -15.17
C ASN A 153 44.95 19.25 -14.27
N HIS A 154 44.71 20.12 -13.26
CA HIS A 154 45.76 20.72 -12.43
C HIS A 154 45.71 20.29 -10.96
N GLY A 155 44.68 19.53 -10.54
CA GLY A 155 44.52 19.07 -9.17
C GLY A 155 44.07 20.18 -8.18
N GLU A 156 43.52 21.29 -8.69
CA GLU A 156 42.99 22.36 -7.88
C GLU A 156 41.65 22.00 -7.28
N THR A 157 41.33 22.60 -6.14
CA THR A 157 40.04 22.44 -5.47
C THR A 157 39.14 23.65 -5.72
N ILE A 158 37.82 23.43 -5.78
CA ILE A 158 36.85 24.52 -5.90
C ILE A 158 36.87 25.40 -4.64
N ASP A 159 36.78 26.72 -4.84
CA ASP A 159 36.65 27.65 -3.74
C ASP A 159 35.39 27.33 -2.91
N PRO A 160 35.49 27.26 -1.56
CA PRO A 160 34.36 26.92 -0.69
C PRO A 160 33.16 27.88 -0.82
N ALA A 161 33.38 29.13 -1.15
CA ALA A 161 32.29 30.08 -1.34
C ALA A 161 31.53 29.84 -2.64
N ILE A 162 32.25 29.43 -3.71
CA ILE A 162 31.64 29.00 -4.98
C ILE A 162 30.85 27.71 -4.77
N ALA A 163 31.42 26.73 -4.08
CA ALA A 163 30.75 25.48 -3.76
C ALA A 163 29.44 25.74 -2.99
N ALA A 164 29.47 26.58 -1.98
CA ALA A 164 28.29 26.97 -1.21
C ALA A 164 27.22 27.67 -2.07
N ALA A 165 27.63 28.54 -3.01
CA ALA A 165 26.72 29.22 -3.91
C ALA A 165 26.03 28.26 -4.89
N LEU A 166 26.76 27.24 -5.40
CA LEU A 166 26.18 26.20 -6.27
C LEU A 166 25.10 25.39 -5.53
N VAL A 167 25.38 24.99 -4.29
CA VAL A 167 24.38 24.30 -3.45
C VAL A 167 23.17 25.16 -3.15
N ALA A 168 23.38 26.44 -2.80
CA ALA A 168 22.33 27.39 -2.49
C ALA A 168 21.47 27.78 -3.70
N GLY A 169 21.90 27.45 -4.90
CA GLY A 169 21.13 27.67 -6.14
C GLY A 169 19.92 26.75 -6.30
N PHE A 170 19.83 25.67 -5.51
CA PHE A 170 18.66 24.77 -5.55
C PHE A 170 17.52 25.31 -4.70
N HIS A 171 16.33 25.42 -5.31
CA HIS A 171 15.12 25.88 -4.66
C HIS A 171 13.94 24.96 -5.01
N THR A 172 13.08 24.70 -4.02
CA THR A 172 11.79 24.06 -4.23
C THR A 172 10.71 25.11 -4.46
N GLY A 173 9.77 24.84 -5.35
CA GLY A 173 8.63 25.72 -5.64
C GLY A 173 7.56 25.69 -4.56
#